data_1e422f8776f1e9501f8e1ff85fa0cdc2
#
_entry.id   1e422f8776f1e9501f8e1ff85fa0cdc2
#
_cell.length_a   1.000
_cell.length_b   1.000
_cell.length_c   1.000
_cell.angle_alpha   90.00
_cell.angle_beta   90.00
_cell.angle_gamma   90.00
#
_symmetry.space_group_name_H-M   'P 1'
#
loop_
_entity.id
_entity.type
_entity.pdbx_description
1 polymer ?
#
loop_
_entity_poly.entity_id
_entity_poly.type
_entity_poly.pdbx_seq_one_letter_code
_entity_poly.pdbx_strand_id
1 'polypeptide(L)'
;MIGTSKVLFLAHTAQVSGAEKVLLDLIGEAQRDGLDVIVACPSGRLAQSLPSGVRHVEIDQLGLGGERGIARGLAAARLVYRWIAAGRKLRPLARAEDTAVVVNSLFALPVARVARPARGASWLVHDTMTSSKQRAVVAISKPAIRVAVSVSDATAVPLRIAEVPVIVSHNGVRWPVSRLGGELHDPPVVGMLALLTEWKGHRVLLDAAATVPGIRVELAGSSFPGDADYVAELSARAQRPDLAGRVEFLGHVDPDTALQRWDVVVSASTSPEAGPLSVLEAMSRGLPVVGTDHGGTSEFLAGGAGILVEPGNVGALAEALRSVLADAELRRAIADAARARVAAEHDLSVTLPSLLTKLISRQDVAPAES
;
A
#
# COMPACT_ATOMS: atom_id res chain seq x y z
N MET A 1 -30.75 11.45 15.92
CA MET A 1 -29.31 11.13 16.00
C MET A 1 -28.58 12.05 15.03
N ILE A 2 -27.59 12.82 15.49
CA ILE A 2 -26.79 13.70 14.62
C ILE A 2 -25.97 12.80 13.68
N GLY A 3 -26.22 12.87 12.37
CA GLY A 3 -25.47 12.14 11.35
C GLY A 3 -23.98 12.53 11.33
N THR A 4 -23.13 11.79 10.67
CA THR A 4 -21.77 12.23 10.33
C THR A 4 -21.88 13.28 9.24
N SER A 5 -21.42 14.51 9.49
CA SER A 5 -21.39 15.59 8.49
C SER A 5 -19.97 15.97 8.12
N LYS A 6 -19.00 15.55 8.94
CA LYS A 6 -17.57 15.88 8.77
C LYS A 6 -16.70 14.65 8.90
N VAL A 7 -15.59 14.63 8.15
CA VAL A 7 -14.56 13.62 8.31
C VAL A 7 -13.19 14.29 8.47
N LEU A 8 -12.45 13.89 9.51
CA LEU A 8 -11.08 14.30 9.77
C LEU A 8 -10.15 13.12 9.42
N PHE A 9 -9.47 13.21 8.28
CA PHE A 9 -8.41 12.29 7.92
C PHE A 9 -7.08 12.73 8.54
N LEU A 10 -6.33 11.78 9.08
CA LEU A 10 -5.03 12.00 9.72
C LEU A 10 -3.96 11.15 9.05
N ALA A 11 -2.98 11.80 8.41
CA ALA A 11 -1.83 11.17 7.79
C ALA A 11 -0.51 11.60 8.46
N HIS A 12 0.48 10.71 8.48
CA HIS A 12 1.75 10.93 9.18
C HIS A 12 2.83 11.58 8.32
N THR A 13 2.67 11.59 6.99
CA THR A 13 3.70 11.91 6.00
C THR A 13 3.26 13.00 5.03
N ALA A 14 4.24 13.70 4.47
CA ALA A 14 4.07 14.65 3.37
C ALA A 14 4.16 13.99 1.97
N GLN A 15 4.61 12.74 1.91
CA GLN A 15 4.80 12.01 0.65
C GLN A 15 3.51 11.35 0.19
N VAL A 16 3.47 10.95 -1.09
CA VAL A 16 2.36 10.18 -1.65
C VAL A 16 2.88 8.81 -2.07
N SER A 17 2.44 7.78 -1.36
CA SER A 17 2.67 6.37 -1.65
C SER A 17 1.35 5.65 -1.94
N GLY A 18 1.33 4.33 -1.99
CA GLY A 18 0.09 3.56 -2.18
C GLY A 18 -0.99 3.86 -1.13
N ALA A 19 -0.60 3.98 0.14
CA ALA A 19 -1.53 4.32 1.23
C ALA A 19 -2.15 5.73 1.06
N GLU A 20 -1.35 6.68 0.62
CA GLU A 20 -1.81 8.05 0.39
C GLU A 20 -2.65 8.18 -0.89
N LYS A 21 -2.43 7.33 -1.90
CA LYS A 21 -3.34 7.23 -3.06
C LYS A 21 -4.73 6.79 -2.63
N VAL A 22 -4.84 5.74 -1.81
CA VAL A 22 -6.12 5.30 -1.23
C VAL A 22 -6.76 6.40 -0.39
N LEU A 23 -5.98 7.13 0.39
CA LEU A 23 -6.47 8.28 1.16
C LEU A 23 -7.04 9.37 0.24
N LEU A 24 -6.36 9.72 -0.84
CA LEU A 24 -6.84 10.73 -1.80
C LEU A 24 -8.14 10.29 -2.50
N ASP A 25 -8.27 9.03 -2.85
CA ASP A 25 -9.51 8.47 -3.40
C ASP A 25 -10.64 8.53 -2.36
N LEU A 26 -10.39 8.19 -1.09
CA LEU A 26 -11.36 8.31 0.02
C LEU A 26 -11.79 9.77 0.27
N ILE A 27 -10.87 10.73 0.16
CA ILE A 27 -11.17 12.15 0.27
C ILE A 27 -12.15 12.56 -0.83
N GLY A 28 -11.88 12.16 -2.08
CA GLY A 28 -12.77 12.44 -3.19
C GLY A 28 -14.14 11.79 -3.04
N GLU A 29 -14.21 10.56 -2.49
CA GLU A 29 -15.46 9.88 -2.19
C GLU A 29 -16.26 10.61 -1.11
N ALA A 30 -15.60 10.97 -0.01
CA ALA A 30 -16.25 11.72 1.08
C ALA A 30 -16.82 13.06 0.62
N GLN A 31 -16.15 13.76 -0.32
CA GLN A 31 -16.68 14.98 -0.93
C GLN A 31 -17.91 14.71 -1.81
N ARG A 32 -17.91 13.60 -2.58
CA ARG A 32 -19.06 13.18 -3.39
C ARG A 32 -20.29 12.86 -2.54
N ASP A 33 -20.07 12.30 -1.34
CA ASP A 33 -21.10 12.05 -0.35
C ASP A 33 -21.53 13.32 0.42
N GLY A 34 -21.01 14.51 0.06
CA GLY A 34 -21.37 15.78 0.67
C GLY A 34 -20.80 16.02 2.07
N LEU A 35 -19.77 15.28 2.47
CA LEU A 35 -19.11 15.47 3.76
C LEU A 35 -18.16 16.66 3.74
N ASP A 36 -18.09 17.42 4.84
CA ASP A 36 -17.05 18.42 5.08
C ASP A 36 -15.72 17.70 5.40
N VAL A 37 -14.75 17.80 4.50
CA VAL A 37 -13.50 17.04 4.57
C VAL A 37 -12.37 17.88 5.13
N ILE A 38 -11.77 17.39 6.21
CA ILE A 38 -10.59 17.97 6.86
C ILE A 38 -9.45 16.96 6.78
N VAL A 39 -8.27 17.40 6.33
CA VAL A 39 -7.08 16.55 6.27
C VAL A 39 -5.98 17.15 7.13
N ALA A 40 -5.53 16.40 8.15
CA ALA A 40 -4.39 16.75 8.96
C ALA A 40 -3.16 15.96 8.48
N CYS A 41 -2.22 16.64 7.85
CA CYS A 41 -0.96 16.06 7.36
C CYS A 41 0.14 17.13 7.35
N PRO A 42 1.43 16.72 7.22
CA PRO A 42 2.52 17.67 7.02
C PRO A 42 2.41 18.38 5.68
N SER A 43 2.93 19.60 5.60
CA SER A 43 3.09 20.31 4.33
C SER A 43 4.00 19.56 3.37
N GLY A 44 3.63 19.46 2.07
CA GLY A 44 4.37 18.77 1.02
C GLY A 44 3.47 18.20 -0.06
N ARG A 45 3.95 17.15 -0.76
CA ARG A 45 3.24 16.59 -1.93
C ARG A 45 1.81 16.16 -1.61
N LEU A 46 1.57 15.50 -0.48
CA LEU A 46 0.22 15.09 -0.09
C LEU A 46 -0.70 16.30 0.06
N ALA A 47 -0.25 17.33 0.80
CA ALA A 47 -1.05 18.56 1.00
C ALA A 47 -1.32 19.28 -0.33
N GLN A 48 -0.36 19.29 -1.26
CA GLN A 48 -0.51 19.88 -2.60
C GLN A 48 -1.44 19.07 -3.51
N SER A 49 -1.62 17.78 -3.24
CA SER A 49 -2.49 16.88 -4.00
C SER A 49 -3.95 16.86 -3.50
N LEU A 50 -4.26 17.59 -2.42
CA LEU A 50 -5.62 17.64 -1.89
C LEU A 50 -6.57 18.33 -2.90
N PRO A 51 -7.76 17.77 -3.13
CA PRO A 51 -8.78 18.39 -3.96
C PRO A 51 -9.22 19.77 -3.43
N SER A 52 -9.77 20.59 -4.31
CA SER A 52 -10.39 21.85 -3.93
C SER A 52 -11.53 21.63 -2.93
N GLY A 53 -11.71 22.56 -1.98
CA GLY A 53 -12.74 22.45 -0.94
C GLY A 53 -12.33 21.63 0.28
N VAL A 54 -11.20 20.93 0.26
CA VAL A 54 -10.65 20.23 1.42
C VAL A 54 -9.94 21.20 2.35
N ARG A 55 -10.29 21.16 3.64
CA ARG A 55 -9.59 21.95 4.66
C ARG A 55 -8.31 21.24 5.09
N HIS A 56 -7.16 21.81 4.78
CA HIS A 56 -5.87 21.32 5.28
C HIS A 56 -5.55 21.88 6.67
N VAL A 57 -5.15 21.01 7.58
CA VAL A 57 -4.61 21.34 8.90
C VAL A 57 -3.19 20.82 8.98
N GLU A 58 -2.22 21.72 8.86
CA GLU A 58 -0.81 21.35 8.92
C GLU A 58 -0.45 20.78 10.30
N ILE A 59 0.27 19.66 10.31
CA ILE A 59 0.89 19.04 11.48
C ILE A 59 2.34 18.69 11.15
N ASP A 60 3.17 18.47 12.16
CA ASP A 60 4.53 17.96 11.95
C ASP A 60 4.52 16.51 11.43
N GLN A 61 5.59 16.13 10.69
CA GLN A 61 5.78 14.77 10.26
C GLN A 61 5.91 13.81 11.47
N LEU A 62 5.15 12.71 11.42
CA LEU A 62 5.05 11.74 12.52
C LEU A 62 5.77 10.42 12.14
N GLY A 63 7.07 10.41 12.28
CA GLY A 63 7.91 9.25 11.97
C GLY A 63 9.35 9.46 12.44
N LEU A 64 10.13 8.37 12.43
CA LEU A 64 11.57 8.41 12.69
C LEU A 64 12.31 8.32 11.36
N GLY A 65 13.37 9.10 11.19
CA GLY A 65 14.12 9.25 9.93
C GLY A 65 15.33 8.31 9.79
N GLY A 66 15.38 7.18 10.53
CA GLY A 66 16.51 6.25 10.44
C GLY A 66 17.68 6.58 11.37
N GLU A 67 17.51 7.49 12.33
CA GLU A 67 18.52 7.89 13.30
C GLU A 67 19.04 6.70 14.13
N ARG A 68 20.33 6.74 14.52
CA ARG A 68 21.00 5.71 15.31
C ARG A 68 21.55 6.29 16.62
N GLY A 69 21.82 5.44 17.60
CA GLY A 69 22.44 5.82 18.87
C GLY A 69 21.65 6.86 19.67
N ILE A 70 22.33 7.80 20.29
CA ILE A 70 21.74 8.87 21.13
C ILE A 70 20.78 9.76 20.33
N ALA A 71 21.08 10.03 19.06
CA ALA A 71 20.21 10.81 18.17
C ALA A 71 18.82 10.15 18.01
N ARG A 72 18.73 8.83 18.07
CA ARG A 72 17.47 8.08 18.04
C ARG A 72 16.61 8.34 19.28
N GLY A 73 17.22 8.45 20.47
CA GLY A 73 16.50 8.78 21.71
C GLY A 73 15.89 10.17 21.65
N LEU A 74 16.65 11.14 21.17
CA LEU A 74 16.16 12.52 20.98
C LEU A 74 15.06 12.60 19.91
N ALA A 75 15.21 11.86 18.81
CA ALA A 75 14.20 11.80 17.76
C ALA A 75 12.89 11.16 18.28
N ALA A 76 12.97 10.11 19.11
CA ALA A 76 11.82 9.51 19.75
C ALA A 76 11.10 10.48 20.72
N ALA A 77 11.86 11.24 21.53
CA ALA A 77 11.28 12.25 22.41
C ALA A 77 10.59 13.37 21.61
N ARG A 78 11.21 13.82 20.51
CA ARG A 78 10.60 14.79 19.58
C ARG A 78 9.32 14.25 18.94
N LEU A 79 9.31 12.97 18.57
CA LEU A 79 8.12 12.33 17.99
C LEU A 79 6.97 12.29 19.01
N VAL A 80 7.23 11.93 20.25
CA VAL A 80 6.21 11.99 21.33
C VAL A 80 5.67 13.41 21.50
N TYR A 81 6.54 14.42 21.51
CA TYR A 81 6.11 15.82 21.56
C TYR A 81 5.20 16.18 20.38
N ARG A 82 5.56 15.78 19.14
CA ARG A 82 4.75 16.02 17.93
C ARG A 82 3.39 15.34 18.01
N TRP A 83 3.31 14.10 18.51
CA TRP A 83 2.03 13.43 18.76
C TRP A 83 1.14 14.23 19.74
N ILE A 84 1.72 14.72 20.83
CA ILE A 84 0.98 15.51 21.83
C ILE A 84 0.53 16.85 21.22
N ALA A 85 1.40 17.54 20.51
CA ALA A 85 1.10 18.85 19.89
C ALA A 85 -0.01 18.70 18.83
N ALA A 86 0.12 17.73 17.91
CA ALA A 86 -0.89 17.46 16.90
C ALA A 86 -2.23 17.04 17.53
N GLY A 87 -2.20 16.14 18.52
CA GLY A 87 -3.41 15.69 19.20
C GLY A 87 -4.13 16.83 19.94
N ARG A 88 -3.41 17.73 20.59
CA ARG A 88 -4.00 18.92 21.21
C ARG A 88 -4.60 19.88 20.18
N LYS A 89 -3.89 20.12 19.07
CA LYS A 89 -4.35 20.96 17.97
C LYS A 89 -5.63 20.43 17.34
N LEU A 90 -5.74 19.10 17.15
CA LEU A 90 -6.88 18.46 16.51
C LEU A 90 -8.04 18.17 17.47
N ARG A 91 -7.84 18.26 18.78
CA ARG A 91 -8.85 17.92 19.79
C ARG A 91 -10.21 18.62 19.60
N PRO A 92 -10.31 19.92 19.28
CA PRO A 92 -11.61 20.57 19.07
C PRO A 92 -12.39 19.96 17.91
N LEU A 93 -11.69 19.61 16.81
CA LEU A 93 -12.28 18.97 15.65
C LEU A 93 -12.68 17.52 15.94
N ALA A 94 -11.78 16.76 16.55
CA ALA A 94 -11.99 15.34 16.84
C ALA A 94 -13.11 15.09 17.87
N ARG A 95 -13.41 16.04 18.75
CA ARG A 95 -14.45 15.93 19.78
C ARG A 95 -15.84 16.36 19.33
N ALA A 96 -15.96 16.94 18.14
CA ALA A 96 -17.28 17.27 17.60
C ALA A 96 -18.05 15.99 17.29
N GLU A 97 -19.28 15.91 17.77
CA GLU A 97 -20.16 14.72 17.66
C GLU A 97 -20.52 14.35 16.21
N ASP A 98 -20.44 15.31 15.30
CA ASP A 98 -20.69 15.14 13.88
C ASP A 98 -19.43 14.77 13.07
N THR A 99 -18.26 14.65 13.72
CA THR A 99 -16.98 14.37 13.06
C THR A 99 -16.57 12.91 13.22
N ALA A 100 -16.35 12.21 12.10
CA ALA A 100 -15.65 10.93 12.07
C ALA A 100 -14.15 11.19 11.95
N VAL A 101 -13.34 10.47 12.73
CA VAL A 101 -11.86 10.55 12.67
C VAL A 101 -11.31 9.29 12.04
N VAL A 102 -10.59 9.43 10.93
CA VAL A 102 -9.96 8.35 10.18
C VAL A 102 -8.44 8.53 10.21
N VAL A 103 -7.73 7.54 10.73
CA VAL A 103 -6.27 7.53 10.82
C VAL A 103 -5.70 6.65 9.71
N ASN A 104 -4.91 7.24 8.81
CA ASN A 104 -4.36 6.56 7.62
C ASN A 104 -2.99 5.90 7.86
N SER A 105 -2.49 5.88 9.09
CA SER A 105 -1.17 5.31 9.37
C SER A 105 -1.03 4.91 10.83
N LEU A 106 -0.30 3.83 11.06
CA LEU A 106 0.13 3.39 12.38
C LEU A 106 0.82 4.52 13.18
N PHE A 107 1.68 5.31 12.54
CA PHE A 107 2.44 6.37 13.20
C PHE A 107 1.60 7.59 13.60
N ALA A 108 0.39 7.71 13.08
CA ALA A 108 -0.55 8.76 13.45
C ALA A 108 -1.54 8.33 14.56
N LEU A 109 -1.64 7.06 14.91
CA LEU A 109 -2.54 6.55 15.96
C LEU A 109 -2.36 7.24 17.32
N PRO A 110 -1.14 7.52 17.83
CA PRO A 110 -0.97 8.20 19.09
C PRO A 110 -1.58 9.61 19.12
N VAL A 111 -1.69 10.27 17.96
CA VAL A 111 -2.37 11.57 17.85
C VAL A 111 -3.85 11.42 18.19
N ALA A 112 -4.53 10.39 17.66
CA ALA A 112 -5.92 10.11 18.00
C ALA A 112 -6.09 9.82 19.50
N ARG A 113 -5.14 9.10 20.13
CA ARG A 113 -5.15 8.84 21.59
C ARG A 113 -5.11 10.13 22.41
N VAL A 114 -4.36 11.14 21.95
CA VAL A 114 -4.27 12.47 22.60
C VAL A 114 -5.48 13.33 22.28
N ALA A 115 -5.95 13.32 21.02
CA ALA A 115 -7.10 14.12 20.57
C ALA A 115 -8.41 13.67 21.22
N ARG A 116 -8.54 12.36 21.55
CA ARG A 116 -9.73 11.75 22.17
C ARG A 116 -10.99 12.01 21.36
N PRO A 117 -11.11 11.42 20.15
CA PRO A 117 -12.31 11.55 19.34
C PRO A 117 -13.56 11.15 20.12
N ALA A 118 -14.65 11.92 19.99
CA ALA A 118 -15.91 11.65 20.69
C ALA A 118 -16.44 10.24 20.40
N ARG A 119 -16.19 9.73 19.20
CA ARG A 119 -16.68 8.46 18.68
C ARG A 119 -15.60 7.40 18.50
N GLY A 120 -14.41 7.61 19.09
CA GLY A 120 -13.22 6.84 18.75
C GLY A 120 -12.72 7.15 17.33
N ALA A 121 -11.58 6.58 16.98
CA ALA A 121 -10.99 6.71 15.64
C ALA A 121 -11.13 5.40 14.86
N SER A 122 -11.41 5.50 13.57
CA SER A 122 -11.23 4.39 12.64
C SER A 122 -9.81 4.42 12.12
N TRP A 123 -9.16 3.27 12.06
CA TRP A 123 -7.79 3.16 11.56
C TRP A 123 -7.79 2.36 10.26
N LEU A 124 -7.38 2.99 9.16
CA LEU A 124 -7.12 2.31 7.90
C LEU A 124 -5.71 1.71 7.92
N VAL A 125 -5.63 0.39 7.85
CA VAL A 125 -4.42 -0.38 8.08
C VAL A 125 -3.75 -0.73 6.77
N HIS A 126 -2.69 -0.01 6.45
CA HIS A 126 -1.83 -0.24 5.27
C HIS A 126 -0.49 -0.89 5.61
N ASP A 127 -0.23 -1.16 6.89
CA ASP A 127 1.05 -1.66 7.37
C ASP A 127 0.91 -3.09 7.90
N THR A 128 1.87 -3.94 7.58
CA THR A 128 2.05 -5.23 8.24
C THR A 128 2.77 -5.04 9.58
N MET A 129 2.24 -5.60 10.66
CA MET A 129 2.85 -5.52 11.99
C MET A 129 3.95 -6.57 12.17
N THR A 130 5.18 -6.23 11.86
CA THR A 130 6.34 -7.14 11.94
C THR A 130 7.21 -6.90 13.17
N SER A 131 7.11 -5.75 13.84
CA SER A 131 8.01 -5.38 14.94
C SER A 131 7.31 -5.19 16.28
N SER A 132 8.06 -5.41 17.38
CA SER A 132 7.60 -5.12 18.74
C SER A 132 7.27 -3.65 18.97
N LYS A 133 7.95 -2.74 18.24
CA LYS A 133 7.70 -1.28 18.33
C LYS A 133 6.35 -0.92 17.75
N GLN A 134 5.98 -1.49 16.61
CA GLN A 134 4.66 -1.30 16.01
C GLN A 134 3.57 -1.82 16.96
N ARG A 135 3.76 -3.00 17.53
CA ARG A 135 2.84 -3.55 18.55
C ARG A 135 2.68 -2.63 19.76
N ALA A 136 3.77 -2.02 20.24
CA ALA A 136 3.70 -1.06 21.35
C ALA A 136 2.91 0.20 21.00
N VAL A 137 3.08 0.73 19.79
CA VAL A 137 2.30 1.89 19.30
C VAL A 137 0.80 1.55 19.24
N VAL A 138 0.45 0.38 18.75
CA VAL A 138 -0.96 -0.11 18.74
C VAL A 138 -1.49 -0.25 20.16
N ALA A 139 -0.76 -0.90 21.07
CA ALA A 139 -1.18 -1.11 22.45
C ALA A 139 -1.48 0.22 23.20
N ILE A 140 -0.60 1.22 23.04
CA ILE A 140 -0.79 2.55 23.62
C ILE A 140 -2.01 3.24 23.02
N SER A 141 -2.29 3.03 21.73
CA SER A 141 -3.35 3.72 21.00
C SER A 141 -4.69 2.99 21.03
N LYS A 142 -4.71 1.68 21.38
CA LYS A 142 -5.90 0.81 21.38
C LYS A 142 -7.14 1.47 22.04
N PRO A 143 -7.06 2.17 23.19
CA PRO A 143 -8.24 2.80 23.78
C PRO A 143 -8.89 3.92 22.95
N ALA A 144 -8.23 4.39 21.89
CA ALA A 144 -8.79 5.40 21.00
C ALA A 144 -9.31 4.79 19.69
N ILE A 145 -9.03 3.52 19.41
CA ILE A 145 -9.43 2.82 18.18
C ILE A 145 -10.84 2.29 18.37
N ARG A 146 -11.78 2.76 17.55
CA ARG A 146 -13.12 2.19 17.44
C ARG A 146 -13.11 0.93 16.58
N VAL A 147 -12.48 1.01 15.43
CA VAL A 147 -12.32 -0.08 14.47
C VAL A 147 -11.06 0.11 13.65
N ALA A 148 -10.35 -0.97 13.42
CA ALA A 148 -9.32 -1.05 12.39
C ALA A 148 -9.94 -1.64 11.11
N VAL A 149 -9.75 -0.98 9.98
CA VAL A 149 -10.15 -1.49 8.67
C VAL A 149 -8.88 -1.92 7.94
N SER A 150 -8.69 -3.22 7.84
CA SER A 150 -7.49 -3.85 7.28
C SER A 150 -7.66 -4.09 5.79
N VAL A 151 -6.62 -3.83 4.99
CA VAL A 151 -6.65 -3.99 3.54
C VAL A 151 -6.45 -5.44 3.08
N SER A 152 -6.16 -6.36 4.01
CA SER A 152 -6.00 -7.80 3.76
C SER A 152 -6.20 -8.60 5.05
N ASP A 153 -6.49 -9.89 4.94
CA ASP A 153 -6.54 -10.78 6.09
C ASP A 153 -5.17 -10.93 6.75
N ALA A 154 -4.09 -10.95 5.98
CA ALA A 154 -2.73 -11.00 6.49
C ALA A 154 -2.41 -9.83 7.43
N THR A 155 -2.92 -8.62 7.15
CA THR A 155 -2.75 -7.46 8.02
C THR A 155 -3.75 -7.44 9.18
N ALA A 156 -4.89 -8.14 9.08
CA ALA A 156 -5.88 -8.26 10.15
C ALA A 156 -5.44 -9.23 11.27
N VAL A 157 -4.76 -10.32 10.93
CA VAL A 157 -4.36 -11.37 11.90
C VAL A 157 -3.61 -10.82 13.12
N PRO A 158 -2.54 -9.99 13.00
CA PRO A 158 -1.87 -9.42 14.15
C PRO A 158 -2.75 -8.52 15.02
N LEU A 159 -3.77 -7.89 14.41
CA LEU A 159 -4.72 -7.02 15.12
C LEU A 159 -5.73 -7.84 15.91
N ARG A 160 -6.21 -8.95 15.35
CA ARG A 160 -7.07 -9.92 16.06
C ARG A 160 -6.34 -10.46 17.31
N ILE A 161 -5.07 -10.86 17.17
CA ILE A 161 -4.23 -11.31 18.29
C ILE A 161 -4.07 -10.21 19.36
N ALA A 162 -3.97 -8.95 18.95
CA ALA A 162 -3.91 -7.80 19.85
C ALA A 162 -5.29 -7.38 20.39
N GLU A 163 -6.34 -8.12 20.05
CA GLU A 163 -7.74 -7.82 20.44
C GLU A 163 -8.16 -6.39 20.03
N VAL A 164 -7.73 -5.91 18.88
CA VAL A 164 -8.22 -4.68 18.28
C VAL A 164 -9.44 -5.02 17.42
N PRO A 165 -10.57 -4.32 17.58
CA PRO A 165 -11.71 -4.52 16.69
C PRO A 165 -11.27 -4.29 15.24
N VAL A 166 -11.34 -5.35 14.40
CA VAL A 166 -10.85 -5.29 13.01
C VAL A 166 -11.83 -5.92 12.05
N ILE A 167 -12.01 -5.26 10.91
CA ILE A 167 -12.71 -5.77 9.74
C ILE A 167 -11.79 -5.70 8.53
N VAL A 168 -12.01 -6.57 7.57
CA VAL A 168 -11.26 -6.55 6.30
C VAL A 168 -12.05 -5.80 5.25
N SER A 169 -11.35 -4.99 4.48
CA SER A 169 -11.85 -4.31 3.30
C SER A 169 -10.71 -4.15 2.32
N HIS A 170 -10.66 -5.04 1.34
CA HIS A 170 -9.58 -5.06 0.38
C HIS A 170 -9.48 -3.73 -0.39
N ASN A 171 -8.27 -3.40 -0.83
CA ASN A 171 -8.04 -2.30 -1.74
C ASN A 171 -8.75 -2.54 -3.08
N GLY A 172 -9.19 -1.46 -3.71
CA GLY A 172 -9.71 -1.47 -5.07
C GLY A 172 -8.78 -0.73 -6.02
N VAL A 173 -8.95 -1.01 -7.30
CA VAL A 173 -8.31 -0.30 -8.40
C VAL A 173 -9.34 0.14 -9.41
N ARG A 174 -9.05 1.24 -10.13
CA ARG A 174 -9.89 1.72 -11.21
C ARG A 174 -9.92 0.67 -12.31
N TRP A 175 -11.12 0.35 -12.80
CA TRP A 175 -11.25 -0.54 -13.93
C TRP A 175 -10.64 0.12 -15.18
N PRO A 176 -9.68 -0.53 -15.85
CA PRO A 176 -9.00 0.07 -16.99
C PRO A 176 -9.89 0.13 -18.22
N VAL A 177 -9.66 1.10 -19.07
CA VAL A 177 -10.37 1.26 -20.34
C VAL A 177 -10.05 0.12 -21.33
N SER A 178 -8.82 -0.42 -21.27
CA SER A 178 -8.37 -1.49 -22.16
C SER A 178 -7.74 -2.65 -21.39
N ARG A 179 -7.93 -3.85 -21.93
CA ARG A 179 -7.15 -5.03 -21.53
C ARG A 179 -5.79 -4.94 -22.23
N LEU A 180 -4.73 -5.20 -21.49
CA LEU A 180 -3.39 -5.44 -22.01
C LEU A 180 -3.17 -6.96 -22.13
N GLY A 181 -2.07 -7.36 -22.75
CA GLY A 181 -1.74 -8.75 -23.00
C GLY A 181 -2.21 -9.22 -24.38
N GLY A 182 -1.41 -10.00 -24.99
CA GLY A 182 -1.53 -10.48 -26.38
C GLY A 182 -0.27 -11.20 -26.78
N GLU A 183 0.28 -10.86 -27.92
CA GLU A 183 1.64 -11.28 -28.29
C GLU A 183 2.68 -10.62 -27.40
N LEU A 184 3.70 -11.39 -27.02
CA LEU A 184 4.80 -10.87 -26.24
C LEU A 184 5.64 -9.91 -27.08
N HIS A 185 6.24 -8.92 -26.41
CA HIS A 185 7.30 -8.13 -27.05
C HIS A 185 8.48 -9.01 -27.47
N ASP A 186 9.29 -8.53 -28.38
CA ASP A 186 10.52 -9.21 -28.79
C ASP A 186 11.72 -8.27 -28.56
N PRO A 187 12.55 -8.55 -27.55
CA PRO A 187 12.41 -9.56 -26.51
C PRO A 187 11.30 -9.26 -25.50
N PRO A 188 10.74 -10.28 -24.82
CA PRO A 188 9.73 -10.11 -23.78
C PRO A 188 10.18 -9.22 -22.64
N VAL A 189 9.25 -8.42 -22.08
CA VAL A 189 9.53 -7.44 -21.03
C VAL A 189 8.89 -7.87 -19.71
N VAL A 190 9.73 -8.06 -18.70
CA VAL A 190 9.31 -8.32 -17.31
C VAL A 190 9.40 -7.02 -16.52
N GLY A 191 8.29 -6.55 -16.00
CA GLY A 191 8.21 -5.30 -15.28
C GLY A 191 8.02 -5.45 -13.78
N MET A 192 8.56 -4.51 -13.02
CA MET A 192 8.30 -4.39 -11.58
C MET A 192 7.98 -2.95 -11.22
N LEU A 193 6.78 -2.72 -10.65
CA LEU A 193 6.30 -1.42 -10.20
C LEU A 193 6.36 -1.34 -8.68
N ALA A 194 7.45 -0.81 -8.14
CA ALA A 194 7.66 -0.71 -6.70
C ALA A 194 8.70 0.37 -6.34
N LEU A 195 8.62 0.91 -5.12
CA LEU A 195 9.70 1.74 -4.58
C LEU A 195 11.01 0.95 -4.54
N LEU A 196 12.12 1.58 -4.94
CA LEU A 196 13.44 0.96 -4.93
C LEU A 196 13.99 0.87 -3.50
N THR A 197 13.42 -0.04 -2.71
CA THR A 197 13.81 -0.36 -1.34
C THR A 197 14.13 -1.84 -1.22
N GLU A 198 15.02 -2.20 -0.29
CA GLU A 198 15.57 -3.56 -0.19
C GLU A 198 14.48 -4.64 -0.08
N TRP A 199 13.50 -4.41 0.79
CA TRP A 199 12.44 -5.40 1.06
C TRP A 199 11.47 -5.64 -0.10
N LYS A 200 11.48 -4.79 -1.14
CA LYS A 200 10.71 -5.01 -2.37
C LYS A 200 11.30 -6.09 -3.28
N GLY A 201 12.55 -6.50 -3.07
CA GLY A 201 13.14 -7.67 -3.72
C GLY A 201 13.61 -7.47 -5.16
N HIS A 202 13.93 -6.25 -5.58
CA HIS A 202 14.47 -5.97 -6.93
C HIS A 202 15.71 -6.80 -7.22
N ARG A 203 16.58 -7.05 -6.22
CA ARG A 203 17.72 -7.92 -6.36
C ARG A 203 17.30 -9.35 -6.71
N VAL A 204 16.28 -9.88 -6.05
CA VAL A 204 15.74 -11.23 -6.32
C VAL A 204 15.28 -11.34 -7.78
N LEU A 205 14.56 -10.31 -8.27
CA LEU A 205 14.17 -10.25 -9.68
C LEU A 205 15.37 -10.19 -10.61
N LEU A 206 16.38 -9.35 -10.35
CA LEU A 206 17.56 -9.25 -11.21
C LEU A 206 18.36 -10.56 -11.23
N ASP A 207 18.49 -11.23 -10.09
CA ASP A 207 19.21 -12.51 -10.00
C ASP A 207 18.43 -13.64 -10.72
N ALA A 208 17.09 -13.63 -10.63
CA ALA A 208 16.26 -14.56 -11.40
C ALA A 208 16.35 -14.29 -12.91
N ALA A 209 16.26 -13.04 -13.33
CA ALA A 209 16.33 -12.63 -14.73
C ALA A 209 17.68 -12.95 -15.38
N ALA A 210 18.77 -12.95 -14.60
CA ALA A 210 20.11 -13.35 -15.06
C ALA A 210 20.14 -14.82 -15.56
N THR A 211 19.27 -15.67 -15.01
CA THR A 211 19.16 -17.09 -15.40
C THR A 211 18.09 -17.36 -16.46
N VAL A 212 17.37 -16.33 -16.89
CA VAL A 212 16.34 -16.41 -17.94
C VAL A 212 16.82 -15.59 -19.14
N PRO A 213 17.44 -16.23 -20.14
CA PRO A 213 17.94 -15.51 -21.31
C PRO A 213 16.79 -14.97 -22.17
N GLY A 214 17.08 -13.96 -22.98
CA GLY A 214 16.15 -13.43 -23.97
C GLY A 214 15.00 -12.61 -23.42
N ILE A 215 15.09 -12.09 -22.17
CA ILE A 215 14.10 -11.16 -21.62
C ILE A 215 14.75 -9.81 -21.32
N ARG A 216 13.95 -8.75 -21.28
CA ARG A 216 14.30 -7.44 -20.70
C ARG A 216 13.62 -7.27 -19.36
N VAL A 217 14.22 -6.47 -18.49
CA VAL A 217 13.65 -6.11 -17.18
C VAL A 217 13.48 -4.61 -17.10
N GLU A 218 12.32 -4.15 -16.69
CA GLU A 218 12.04 -2.74 -16.45
C GLU A 218 11.63 -2.52 -14.99
N LEU A 219 12.34 -1.62 -14.30
CA LEU A 219 12.10 -1.28 -12.91
C LEU A 219 11.51 0.12 -12.82
N ALA A 220 10.24 0.22 -12.47
CA ALA A 220 9.50 1.45 -12.31
C ALA A 220 9.29 1.78 -10.83
N GLY A 221 9.76 2.93 -10.40
CA GLY A 221 9.62 3.42 -9.03
C GLY A 221 10.69 4.41 -8.66
N SER A 222 10.42 5.21 -7.63
CA SER A 222 11.40 6.09 -6.99
C SER A 222 12.02 5.42 -5.76
N SER A 223 13.08 6.01 -5.24
CA SER A 223 13.70 5.63 -3.97
C SER A 223 13.50 6.71 -2.92
N PHE A 224 13.62 6.37 -1.65
CA PHE A 224 13.80 7.36 -0.59
C PHE A 224 15.28 7.77 -0.50
N PRO A 225 15.59 8.95 0.06
CA PRO A 225 16.98 9.38 0.23
C PRO A 225 17.86 8.40 1.01
N GLY A 226 17.26 7.59 1.90
CA GLY A 226 17.97 6.56 2.66
C GLY A 226 18.30 5.28 1.88
N ASP A 227 17.76 5.10 0.69
CA ASP A 227 17.95 3.89 -0.13
C ASP A 227 19.02 4.07 -1.24
N ALA A 228 19.80 5.16 -1.23
CA ALA A 228 20.78 5.47 -2.27
C ALA A 228 21.80 4.35 -2.48
N ASP A 229 22.30 3.75 -1.40
CA ASP A 229 23.28 2.65 -1.47
C ASP A 229 22.66 1.41 -2.14
N TYR A 230 21.39 1.10 -1.84
CA TYR A 230 20.66 0.00 -2.47
C TYR A 230 20.45 0.26 -3.98
N VAL A 231 20.08 1.48 -4.35
CA VAL A 231 19.93 1.85 -5.77
C VAL A 231 21.26 1.73 -6.51
N ALA A 232 22.38 2.16 -5.91
CA ALA A 232 23.70 2.00 -6.49
C ALA A 232 24.07 0.52 -6.67
N GLU A 233 23.74 -0.32 -5.69
CA GLU A 233 23.94 -1.77 -5.76
C GLU A 233 23.12 -2.41 -6.89
N LEU A 234 21.84 -2.07 -7.03
CA LEU A 234 20.99 -2.57 -8.13
C LEU A 234 21.56 -2.16 -9.49
N SER A 235 22.02 -0.91 -9.60
CA SER A 235 22.64 -0.40 -10.83
C SER A 235 23.92 -1.16 -11.18
N ALA A 236 24.76 -1.45 -10.19
CA ALA A 236 25.96 -2.27 -10.37
C ALA A 236 25.61 -3.72 -10.76
N ARG A 237 24.55 -4.30 -10.18
CA ARG A 237 24.06 -5.64 -10.54
C ARG A 237 23.58 -5.71 -11.99
N ALA A 238 22.87 -4.69 -12.46
CA ALA A 238 22.34 -4.60 -13.81
C ALA A 238 23.44 -4.48 -14.89
N GLN A 239 24.62 -4.00 -14.52
CA GLN A 239 25.77 -3.84 -15.43
C GLN A 239 26.63 -5.09 -15.56
N ARG A 240 26.39 -6.16 -14.78
CA ARG A 240 27.16 -7.41 -14.92
C ARG A 240 26.86 -8.06 -16.27
N PRO A 241 27.81 -8.85 -16.83
CA PRO A 241 27.70 -9.41 -18.19
C PRO A 241 26.44 -10.21 -18.47
N ASP A 242 25.88 -10.85 -17.44
CA ASP A 242 24.63 -11.64 -17.52
C ASP A 242 23.36 -10.80 -17.63
N LEU A 243 23.41 -9.50 -17.33
CA LEU A 243 22.28 -8.56 -17.42
C LEU A 243 22.57 -7.31 -18.23
N ALA A 244 23.81 -7.06 -18.61
CA ALA A 244 24.20 -5.84 -19.30
C ALA A 244 23.35 -5.59 -20.57
N GLY A 245 22.76 -4.39 -20.66
CA GLY A 245 21.87 -4.00 -21.76
C GLY A 245 20.44 -4.57 -21.67
N ARG A 246 20.12 -5.33 -20.63
CA ARG A 246 18.81 -5.99 -20.46
C ARG A 246 17.93 -5.34 -19.39
N VAL A 247 18.46 -4.40 -18.59
CA VAL A 247 17.77 -3.78 -17.47
C VAL A 247 17.62 -2.29 -17.68
N GLU A 248 16.40 -1.79 -17.53
CA GLU A 248 16.09 -0.36 -17.60
C GLU A 248 15.45 0.12 -16.28
N PHE A 249 15.96 1.22 -15.74
CA PHE A 249 15.38 1.91 -14.58
C PHE A 249 14.54 3.09 -15.08
N LEU A 250 13.22 2.99 -14.97
CA LEU A 250 12.28 4.00 -15.49
C LEU A 250 12.12 5.19 -14.55
N GLY A 251 12.55 5.08 -13.29
CA GLY A 251 12.26 6.08 -12.27
C GLY A 251 10.76 6.14 -11.93
N HIS A 252 10.30 7.30 -11.50
CA HIS A 252 8.89 7.50 -11.19
C HIS A 252 8.09 7.72 -12.49
N VAL A 253 7.26 6.76 -12.82
CA VAL A 253 6.36 6.79 -13.98
C VAL A 253 4.93 6.53 -13.56
N ASP A 254 3.99 6.96 -14.38
CA ASP A 254 2.59 6.61 -14.19
C ASP A 254 2.39 5.09 -14.36
N PRO A 255 1.64 4.42 -13.46
CA PRO A 255 1.42 2.97 -13.53
C PRO A 255 0.87 2.50 -14.87
N ASP A 256 -0.07 3.25 -15.47
CA ASP A 256 -0.68 2.89 -16.75
C ASP A 256 0.36 2.89 -17.87
N THR A 257 1.24 3.89 -17.86
CA THR A 257 2.34 4.00 -18.84
C THR A 257 3.34 2.85 -18.68
N ALA A 258 3.68 2.47 -17.45
CA ALA A 258 4.60 1.36 -17.19
C ALA A 258 3.97 0.02 -17.62
N LEU A 259 2.73 -0.25 -17.19
CA LEU A 259 2.06 -1.53 -17.46
C LEU A 259 1.83 -1.79 -18.96
N GLN A 260 1.68 -0.75 -19.78
CA GLN A 260 1.55 -0.89 -21.25
C GLN A 260 2.81 -1.42 -21.94
N ARG A 261 3.96 -1.35 -21.27
CA ARG A 261 5.27 -1.78 -21.81
C ARG A 261 5.61 -3.23 -21.47
N TRP A 262 4.84 -3.89 -20.61
CA TRP A 262 5.20 -5.14 -19.98
C TRP A 262 4.35 -6.32 -20.43
N ASP A 263 4.98 -7.48 -20.47
CA ASP A 263 4.34 -8.76 -20.74
C ASP A 263 4.00 -9.54 -19.48
N VAL A 264 4.85 -9.40 -18.45
CA VAL A 264 4.70 -10.04 -17.14
C VAL A 264 5.05 -9.03 -16.05
N VAL A 265 4.29 -9.01 -14.98
CA VAL A 265 4.56 -8.18 -13.80
C VAL A 265 5.08 -9.04 -12.66
N VAL A 266 6.11 -8.55 -11.97
CA VAL A 266 6.69 -9.23 -10.81
C VAL A 266 6.47 -8.41 -9.54
N SER A 267 6.04 -9.08 -8.46
CA SER A 267 6.01 -8.56 -7.10
C SER A 267 6.89 -9.46 -6.23
N ALA A 268 8.19 -9.13 -6.13
CA ALA A 268 9.22 -9.98 -5.51
C ALA A 268 9.52 -9.62 -4.05
N SER A 269 8.60 -8.98 -3.35
CA SER A 269 8.80 -8.50 -1.97
C SER A 269 9.29 -9.62 -1.05
N THR A 270 10.34 -9.35 -0.26
CA THR A 270 10.92 -10.30 0.70
C THR A 270 10.29 -10.18 2.10
N SER A 271 9.45 -9.17 2.29
CA SER A 271 8.63 -8.99 3.49
C SER A 271 7.16 -8.87 3.10
N PRO A 272 6.22 -9.31 3.96
CA PRO A 272 4.81 -9.29 3.63
C PRO A 272 4.29 -7.89 3.26
N GLU A 273 3.60 -7.79 2.14
CA GLU A 273 2.87 -6.58 1.75
C GLU A 273 1.46 -6.59 2.33
N ALA A 274 0.94 -5.43 2.65
CA ALA A 274 -0.41 -5.32 3.18
C ALA A 274 -1.47 -5.57 2.09
N GLY A 275 -1.32 -4.88 0.96
CA GLY A 275 -2.23 -4.99 -0.17
C GLY A 275 -1.68 -4.20 -1.36
N PRO A 276 -0.77 -4.81 -2.16
CA PRO A 276 -0.03 -4.10 -3.20
C PRO A 276 -0.92 -3.67 -4.36
N LEU A 277 -1.13 -2.35 -4.50
CA LEU A 277 -1.93 -1.78 -5.59
C LEU A 277 -1.35 -2.14 -6.97
N SER A 278 -0.02 -2.18 -7.10
CA SER A 278 0.64 -2.54 -8.36
C SER A 278 0.26 -3.94 -8.87
N VAL A 279 0.02 -4.88 -7.96
CA VAL A 279 -0.50 -6.22 -8.30
C VAL A 279 -1.92 -6.11 -8.84
N LEU A 280 -2.82 -5.41 -8.13
CA LEU A 280 -4.21 -5.22 -8.58
C LEU A 280 -4.28 -4.42 -9.90
N GLU A 281 -3.44 -3.41 -10.06
CA GLU A 281 -3.33 -2.62 -11.29
C GLU A 281 -2.93 -3.51 -12.49
N ALA A 282 -1.97 -4.41 -12.32
CA ALA A 282 -1.58 -5.38 -13.34
C ALA A 282 -2.69 -6.40 -13.63
N MET A 283 -3.28 -7.00 -12.60
CA MET A 283 -4.38 -7.96 -12.70
C MET A 283 -5.58 -7.36 -13.43
N SER A 284 -5.95 -6.12 -13.13
CA SER A 284 -7.08 -5.43 -13.77
C SER A 284 -6.91 -5.29 -15.28
N ARG A 285 -5.67 -5.16 -15.74
CA ARG A 285 -5.32 -5.07 -17.16
C ARG A 285 -5.16 -6.42 -17.84
N GLY A 286 -5.18 -7.51 -17.09
CA GLY A 286 -4.96 -8.87 -17.59
C GLY A 286 -3.50 -9.17 -17.90
N LEU A 287 -2.56 -8.48 -17.24
CA LEU A 287 -1.16 -8.88 -17.26
C LEU A 287 -0.93 -10.02 -16.27
N PRO A 288 -0.24 -11.08 -16.67
CA PRO A 288 0.16 -12.14 -15.75
C PRO A 288 1.06 -11.58 -14.64
N VAL A 289 0.78 -11.99 -13.42
CA VAL A 289 1.57 -11.58 -12.24
C VAL A 289 2.27 -12.79 -11.64
N VAL A 290 3.57 -12.68 -11.40
CA VAL A 290 4.34 -13.57 -10.54
C VAL A 290 4.62 -12.83 -9.24
N GLY A 291 4.13 -13.35 -8.12
CA GLY A 291 4.24 -12.70 -6.82
C GLY A 291 4.74 -13.63 -5.73
N THR A 292 5.28 -13.05 -4.65
CA THR A 292 5.74 -13.83 -3.50
C THR A 292 4.59 -14.26 -2.61
N ASP A 293 4.65 -15.51 -2.13
CA ASP A 293 3.60 -16.17 -1.35
C ASP A 293 3.63 -15.73 0.10
N HIS A 294 3.24 -14.48 0.35
CA HIS A 294 3.00 -13.94 1.67
C HIS A 294 2.18 -12.64 1.63
N GLY A 295 1.60 -12.27 2.76
CA GLY A 295 0.83 -11.04 2.91
C GLY A 295 -0.36 -10.97 1.94
N GLY A 296 -0.77 -9.76 1.60
CA GLY A 296 -1.87 -9.52 0.65
C GLY A 296 -1.58 -9.97 -0.78
N THR A 297 -0.30 -10.17 -1.16
CA THR A 297 0.04 -10.72 -2.48
C THR A 297 -0.51 -12.12 -2.66
N SER A 298 -0.37 -13.01 -1.65
CA SER A 298 -0.96 -14.36 -1.67
C SER A 298 -2.48 -14.31 -1.84
N GLU A 299 -3.15 -13.40 -1.12
CA GLU A 299 -4.60 -13.25 -1.18
C GLU A 299 -5.07 -12.85 -2.58
N PHE A 300 -4.37 -11.88 -3.21
CA PHE A 300 -4.74 -11.38 -4.52
C PHE A 300 -4.51 -12.40 -5.64
N LEU A 301 -3.41 -13.14 -5.57
CA LEU A 301 -3.02 -14.10 -6.61
C LEU A 301 -3.57 -15.51 -6.40
N ALA A 302 -4.26 -15.79 -5.30
CA ALA A 302 -4.86 -17.11 -5.02
C ALA A 302 -5.84 -17.54 -6.13
N GLY A 303 -6.13 -18.86 -6.19
CA GLY A 303 -7.12 -19.41 -7.12
C GLY A 303 -6.75 -19.27 -8.60
N GLY A 304 -5.45 -19.23 -8.93
CA GLY A 304 -4.97 -19.15 -10.30
C GLY A 304 -4.94 -17.75 -10.90
N ALA A 305 -5.14 -16.70 -10.08
CA ALA A 305 -5.08 -15.31 -10.54
C ALA A 305 -3.63 -14.79 -10.71
N GLY A 306 -2.62 -15.62 -10.43
CA GLY A 306 -1.21 -15.38 -10.61
C GLY A 306 -0.38 -16.60 -10.25
N ILE A 307 0.94 -16.49 -10.36
CA ILE A 307 1.88 -17.53 -9.91
C ILE A 307 2.50 -17.06 -8.59
N LEU A 308 2.40 -17.90 -7.56
CA LEU A 308 2.98 -17.63 -6.24
C LEU A 308 4.30 -18.36 -6.09
N VAL A 309 5.32 -17.68 -5.62
CA VAL A 309 6.66 -18.21 -5.36
C VAL A 309 7.12 -17.88 -3.94
N GLU A 310 7.99 -18.70 -3.37
CA GLU A 310 8.55 -18.47 -2.05
C GLU A 310 9.35 -17.15 -2.01
N PRO A 311 9.18 -16.31 -0.97
CA PRO A 311 9.92 -15.06 -0.83
C PRO A 311 11.44 -15.26 -0.84
N GLY A 312 12.16 -14.46 -1.64
CA GLY A 312 13.60 -14.54 -1.76
C GLY A 312 14.14 -15.74 -2.58
N ASN A 313 13.28 -16.62 -3.07
CA ASN A 313 13.68 -17.78 -3.86
C ASN A 313 13.88 -17.40 -5.33
N VAL A 314 15.14 -17.10 -5.67
CA VAL A 314 15.58 -16.75 -7.04
C VAL A 314 15.25 -17.85 -8.06
N GLY A 315 15.46 -19.11 -7.69
CA GLY A 315 15.21 -20.26 -8.58
C GLY A 315 13.74 -20.44 -8.90
N ALA A 316 12.87 -20.36 -7.88
CA ALA A 316 11.42 -20.45 -8.06
C ALA A 316 10.86 -19.29 -8.91
N LEU A 317 11.36 -18.06 -8.70
CA LEU A 317 10.98 -16.92 -9.52
C LEU A 317 11.42 -17.09 -10.98
N ALA A 318 12.64 -17.56 -11.21
CA ALA A 318 13.13 -17.80 -12.56
C ALA A 318 12.31 -18.89 -13.30
N GLU A 319 11.91 -19.96 -12.60
CA GLU A 319 11.09 -21.02 -13.17
C GLU A 319 9.68 -20.52 -13.51
N ALA A 320 9.05 -19.75 -12.60
CA ALA A 320 7.77 -19.12 -12.85
C ALA A 320 7.80 -18.18 -14.07
N LEU A 321 8.89 -17.39 -14.21
CA LEU A 321 9.07 -16.54 -15.40
C LEU A 321 9.20 -17.37 -16.68
N ARG A 322 10.00 -18.45 -16.68
CA ARG A 322 10.11 -19.34 -17.85
C ARG A 322 8.77 -19.94 -18.23
N SER A 323 8.02 -20.44 -17.24
CA SER A 323 6.70 -21.08 -17.48
C SER A 323 5.71 -20.09 -18.08
N VAL A 324 5.58 -18.89 -17.49
CA VAL A 324 4.61 -17.90 -17.97
C VAL A 324 4.99 -17.33 -19.34
N LEU A 325 6.28 -17.21 -19.65
CA LEU A 325 6.73 -16.71 -20.95
C LEU A 325 6.62 -17.75 -22.06
N ALA A 326 6.81 -19.03 -21.75
CA ALA A 326 6.75 -20.11 -22.74
C ALA A 326 5.31 -20.54 -23.08
N ASP A 327 4.36 -20.44 -22.14
CA ASP A 327 3.01 -20.96 -22.28
C ASP A 327 1.96 -19.86 -22.44
N ALA A 328 1.45 -19.71 -23.66
CA ALA A 328 0.42 -18.71 -23.99
C ALA A 328 -0.96 -19.05 -23.38
N GLU A 329 -1.27 -20.35 -23.20
CA GLU A 329 -2.53 -20.76 -22.59
C GLU A 329 -2.52 -20.46 -21.10
N LEU A 330 -1.41 -20.74 -20.41
CA LEU A 330 -1.20 -20.39 -19.01
C LEU A 330 -1.33 -18.87 -18.82
N ARG A 331 -0.66 -18.05 -19.67
CA ARG A 331 -0.78 -16.59 -19.59
C ARG A 331 -2.24 -16.14 -19.70
N ARG A 332 -2.99 -16.71 -20.64
CA ARG A 332 -4.38 -16.35 -20.86
C ARG A 332 -5.25 -16.75 -19.67
N ALA A 333 -5.07 -17.97 -19.17
CA ALA A 333 -5.81 -18.45 -18.00
C ALA A 333 -5.58 -17.59 -16.77
N ILE A 334 -4.33 -17.24 -16.46
CA ILE A 334 -3.97 -16.33 -15.35
C ILE A 334 -4.63 -14.94 -15.55
N ALA A 335 -4.50 -14.37 -16.73
CA ALA A 335 -5.05 -13.06 -17.04
C ALA A 335 -6.58 -13.02 -16.88
N ASP A 336 -7.29 -14.05 -17.31
CA ASP A 336 -8.73 -14.14 -17.20
C ASP A 336 -9.17 -14.31 -15.73
N ALA A 337 -8.52 -15.18 -14.97
CA ALA A 337 -8.78 -15.38 -13.55
C ALA A 337 -8.47 -14.11 -12.74
N ALA A 338 -7.36 -13.43 -13.03
CA ALA A 338 -6.98 -12.16 -12.40
C ALA A 338 -8.03 -11.08 -12.62
N ARG A 339 -8.45 -10.88 -13.87
CA ARG A 339 -9.48 -9.89 -14.20
C ARG A 339 -10.83 -10.21 -13.56
N ALA A 340 -11.25 -11.47 -13.58
CA ALA A 340 -12.49 -11.92 -12.95
C ALA A 340 -12.49 -11.59 -11.44
N ARG A 341 -11.37 -11.86 -10.76
CA ARG A 341 -11.20 -11.55 -9.33
C ARG A 341 -11.26 -10.04 -9.07
N VAL A 342 -10.52 -9.25 -9.86
CA VAL A 342 -10.56 -7.78 -9.67
C VAL A 342 -11.97 -7.23 -9.90
N ALA A 343 -12.68 -7.71 -10.91
CA ALA A 343 -14.06 -7.28 -11.17
C ALA A 343 -15.02 -7.65 -10.02
N ALA A 344 -14.82 -8.80 -9.38
CA ALA A 344 -15.68 -9.26 -8.30
C ALA A 344 -15.37 -8.62 -6.95
N GLU A 345 -14.08 -8.41 -6.63
CA GLU A 345 -13.65 -8.11 -5.26
C GLU A 345 -12.88 -6.78 -5.12
N HIS A 346 -12.35 -6.23 -6.22
CA HIS A 346 -11.41 -5.12 -6.18
C HIS A 346 -11.76 -3.96 -7.12
N ASP A 347 -12.99 -3.89 -7.63
CA ASP A 347 -13.44 -2.71 -8.38
C ASP A 347 -13.57 -1.51 -7.44
N LEU A 348 -12.80 -0.45 -7.73
CA LEU A 348 -12.75 0.75 -6.91
C LEU A 348 -14.14 1.40 -6.78
N SER A 349 -14.99 1.32 -7.81
CA SER A 349 -16.33 1.91 -7.79
C SER A 349 -17.25 1.26 -6.74
N VAL A 350 -16.94 0.03 -6.33
CA VAL A 350 -17.68 -0.73 -5.30
C VAL A 350 -16.93 -0.69 -3.96
N THR A 351 -15.62 -0.91 -4.00
CA THR A 351 -14.83 -1.04 -2.78
C THR A 351 -14.67 0.29 -2.04
N LEU A 352 -14.53 1.40 -2.75
CA LEU A 352 -14.27 2.70 -2.15
C LEU A 352 -15.46 3.25 -1.34
N PRO A 353 -16.71 3.28 -1.84
CA PRO A 353 -17.88 3.66 -1.06
C PRO A 353 -18.09 2.76 0.15
N SER A 354 -17.90 1.44 -0.02
CA SER A 354 -17.96 0.47 1.08
C SER A 354 -16.91 0.73 2.15
N LEU A 355 -15.66 1.01 1.75
CA LEU A 355 -14.56 1.34 2.65
C LEU A 355 -14.86 2.63 3.42
N LEU A 356 -15.30 3.69 2.75
CA LEU A 356 -15.69 4.94 3.40
C LEU A 356 -16.80 4.70 4.43
N THR A 357 -17.84 3.98 4.06
CA THR A 357 -18.96 3.64 4.98
C THR A 357 -18.44 2.91 6.22
N LYS A 358 -17.56 1.91 6.08
CA LYS A 358 -16.96 1.17 7.21
C LYS A 358 -16.15 2.10 8.14
N LEU A 359 -15.45 3.08 7.56
CA LEU A 359 -14.61 4.02 8.31
C LEU A 359 -15.44 5.06 9.08
N ILE A 360 -16.55 5.55 8.53
CA ILE A 360 -17.34 6.65 9.13
C ILE A 360 -18.61 6.19 9.86
N SER A 361 -19.04 4.94 9.67
CA SER A 361 -20.24 4.37 10.30
C SER A 361 -20.20 4.51 11.83
N ARG A 362 -21.39 4.69 12.44
CA ARG A 362 -21.58 4.69 13.90
C ARG A 362 -21.78 3.30 14.49
N GLN A 363 -22.05 2.31 13.67
CA GLN A 363 -22.31 0.96 14.16
C GLN A 363 -21.04 0.38 14.76
N ASP A 364 -21.13 -0.11 15.99
CA ASP A 364 -20.10 -0.94 16.57
C ASP A 364 -19.99 -2.20 15.72
N VAL A 365 -18.78 -2.48 15.27
CA VAL A 365 -18.49 -3.71 14.55
C VAL A 365 -18.55 -4.83 15.57
N ALA A 366 -19.54 -5.71 15.46
CA ALA A 366 -19.52 -6.94 16.22
C ALA A 366 -18.19 -7.67 15.94
N PRO A 367 -17.50 -8.20 16.98
CA PRO A 367 -16.31 -8.99 16.75
C PRO A 367 -16.69 -10.13 15.79
N ALA A 368 -15.86 -10.34 14.76
CA ALA A 368 -16.04 -11.47 13.86
C ALA A 368 -16.03 -12.74 14.70
N GLU A 369 -17.09 -13.53 14.59
CA GLU A 369 -17.17 -14.85 15.23
C GLU A 369 -15.95 -15.67 14.76
N SER A 370 -15.23 -16.18 15.75
CA SER A 370 -13.97 -16.94 15.63
C SER A 370 -14.16 -18.27 14.95
#